data_1017ce3085a253204de82aceefd86f0b
#
_entry.id   1017ce3085a253204de82aceefd86f0b
#
_cell.length_a   1.000
_cell.length_b   1.000
_cell.length_c   1.000
_cell.angle_alpha   90.00
_cell.angle_beta   90.00
_cell.angle_gamma   90.00
#
_symmetry.space_group_name_H-M   'P 1'
#
loop_
_entity.id
_entity.type
_entity.pdbx_description
1 polymer ?
#
loop_
_entity_poly.entity_id
_entity_poly.type
_entity_poly.pdbx_seq_one_letter_code
_entity_poly.pdbx_strand_id
1 'polypeptide(L)'
;MTPPVSESSASSSARHAPPSPSTHDAASGSRHWLQVLVVWAAASAVSLLILRLGAQDTPATPWAGAAPSWEEHLRFWDSGWYNRIVEEGYPERLPVGGDGRVAQNTWAFMPLLSAAASLLGWTGWSFYVRAALVSVLASASAAVVMDRWLSPVTGRRTSLWAVALVWSSPCAAVLQVPYAESLGLVLVGLTLWLASRGRSLTAIPLALAACFARPIGVPLGAALGLWWAWEVACARGWVPPTWFARLVPGHAPQAPGARLRLLVLALLTCSAALSWPVIAWLVTGRQDAYTATETSWRGADLAPVVQWATRLGDWVGPHLGLALLAVVLVAVGLLLSAPSLRALGPAAWFWCLGYLLYLLVFFDPTTSVLRLLLPLAPVGWALAVAAGTTRRRLALLAAGVAGQLLWVSWVWDLGSVSVHWVP
;
A
#
# COMPACT_ATOMS: atom_id res chain seq x y z
N MET A 1 -48.30 -69.21 -15.57
CA MET A 1 -48.60 -67.73 -15.57
C MET A 1 -47.37 -67.06 -14.95
N THR A 2 -46.46 -66.61 -15.76
CA THR A 2 -45.27 -65.85 -15.37
C THR A 2 -45.51 -64.40 -15.75
N PRO A 3 -45.24 -63.40 -14.86
CA PRO A 3 -45.34 -61.98 -15.20
C PRO A 3 -44.09 -61.48 -15.95
N PRO A 4 -44.19 -60.41 -16.73
CA PRO A 4 -43.12 -59.93 -17.59
C PRO A 4 -42.05 -59.11 -16.84
N VAL A 5 -40.83 -59.22 -17.31
CA VAL A 5 -39.62 -58.50 -16.92
C VAL A 5 -39.73 -57.04 -17.41
N SER A 6 -39.62 -56.06 -16.53
CA SER A 6 -39.49 -54.66 -16.91
C SER A 6 -38.04 -54.30 -17.22
N GLU A 7 -37.79 -53.86 -18.44
CA GLU A 7 -36.52 -53.26 -18.85
C GLU A 7 -36.27 -51.92 -18.19
N SER A 8 -35.18 -51.82 -17.44
CA SER A 8 -34.65 -50.56 -16.86
C SER A 8 -33.87 -49.80 -17.91
N SER A 9 -34.40 -48.66 -18.36
CA SER A 9 -33.72 -47.74 -19.23
C SER A 9 -32.66 -46.98 -18.45
N ALA A 10 -31.38 -47.26 -18.69
CA ALA A 10 -30.24 -46.49 -18.21
C ALA A 10 -30.17 -45.13 -18.92
N SER A 11 -30.55 -44.06 -18.23
CA SER A 11 -30.33 -42.71 -18.72
C SER A 11 -28.84 -42.34 -18.57
N SER A 12 -28.15 -42.26 -19.68
CA SER A 12 -26.80 -41.69 -19.81
C SER A 12 -26.82 -40.22 -19.45
N SER A 13 -26.32 -39.85 -18.26
CA SER A 13 -26.03 -38.48 -17.88
C SER A 13 -24.80 -37.99 -18.67
N ALA A 14 -25.02 -37.38 -19.81
CA ALA A 14 -23.99 -36.62 -20.53
C ALA A 14 -23.53 -35.45 -19.61
N ARG A 15 -22.30 -35.53 -19.09
CA ARG A 15 -21.64 -34.44 -18.43
C ARG A 15 -21.44 -33.33 -19.44
N HIS A 16 -22.22 -32.23 -19.29
CA HIS A 16 -21.98 -31.00 -20.03
C HIS A 16 -20.60 -30.46 -19.61
N ALA A 17 -19.63 -30.49 -20.52
CA ALA A 17 -18.41 -29.69 -20.37
C ALA A 17 -18.79 -28.20 -20.32
N PRO A 18 -18.15 -27.40 -19.44
CA PRO A 18 -18.41 -25.97 -19.43
C PRO A 18 -18.07 -25.38 -20.81
N PRO A 19 -18.90 -24.44 -21.33
CA PRO A 19 -18.64 -23.81 -22.61
C PRO A 19 -17.29 -23.11 -22.58
N SER A 20 -16.46 -23.33 -23.59
CA SER A 20 -15.21 -22.60 -23.82
C SER A 20 -15.53 -21.09 -23.91
N PRO A 21 -14.71 -20.22 -23.30
CA PRO A 21 -14.94 -18.77 -23.36
C PRO A 21 -14.97 -18.32 -24.82
N SER A 22 -16.01 -17.58 -25.18
CA SER A 22 -16.20 -17.09 -26.54
C SER A 22 -15.07 -16.10 -26.89
N THR A 23 -14.68 -16.06 -28.18
CA THR A 23 -13.66 -15.10 -28.69
C THR A 23 -14.04 -13.63 -28.40
N HIS A 24 -15.34 -13.33 -28.22
CA HIS A 24 -15.84 -12.03 -27.79
C HIS A 24 -15.45 -11.68 -26.35
N ASP A 25 -15.39 -12.64 -25.42
CA ASP A 25 -14.99 -12.40 -24.04
C ASP A 25 -13.51 -12.15 -23.91
N ALA A 26 -12.69 -12.84 -24.72
CA ALA A 26 -11.25 -12.61 -24.80
C ALA A 26 -10.92 -11.21 -25.39
N ALA A 27 -11.62 -10.78 -26.43
CA ALA A 27 -11.43 -9.46 -27.05
C ALA A 27 -11.92 -8.31 -26.15
N SER A 28 -12.97 -8.51 -25.33
CA SER A 28 -13.44 -7.53 -24.36
C SER A 28 -12.50 -7.40 -23.15
N GLY A 29 -11.85 -8.49 -22.77
CA GLY A 29 -10.81 -8.51 -21.72
C GLY A 29 -9.52 -7.81 -22.13
N SER A 30 -9.13 -7.92 -23.42
CA SER A 30 -7.92 -7.31 -23.94
C SER A 30 -7.95 -5.79 -24.01
N ARG A 31 -9.13 -5.17 -24.00
CA ARG A 31 -9.28 -3.69 -24.02
C ARG A 31 -9.42 -3.07 -22.65
N HIS A 32 -9.81 -3.81 -21.62
CA HIS A 32 -10.08 -3.26 -20.29
C HIS A 32 -8.81 -2.77 -19.60
N TRP A 33 -7.70 -3.49 -19.67
CA TRP A 33 -6.44 -3.03 -19.08
C TRP A 33 -5.90 -1.73 -19.72
N LEU A 34 -6.18 -1.52 -21.02
CA LEU A 34 -5.87 -0.25 -21.68
C LEU A 34 -6.70 0.90 -21.10
N GLN A 35 -8.00 0.66 -20.81
CA GLN A 35 -8.84 1.66 -20.15
C GLN A 35 -8.31 1.99 -18.75
N VAL A 36 -7.82 0.99 -18.00
CA VAL A 36 -7.16 1.21 -16.70
C VAL A 36 -5.93 2.10 -16.86
N LEU A 37 -5.06 1.80 -17.83
CA LEU A 37 -3.88 2.62 -18.10
C LEU A 37 -4.22 4.04 -18.55
N VAL A 38 -5.29 4.23 -19.35
CA VAL A 38 -5.75 5.57 -19.76
C VAL A 38 -6.23 6.37 -18.54
N VAL A 39 -7.03 5.75 -17.65
CA VAL A 39 -7.50 6.41 -16.41
C VAL A 39 -6.32 6.72 -15.48
N TRP A 40 -5.40 5.77 -15.30
CA TRP A 40 -4.18 5.97 -14.54
C TRP A 40 -3.33 7.11 -15.13
N ALA A 41 -3.11 7.12 -16.45
CA ALA A 41 -2.30 8.14 -17.11
C ALA A 41 -2.93 9.53 -16.98
N ALA A 42 -4.26 9.64 -17.12
CA ALA A 42 -4.97 10.90 -16.94
C ALA A 42 -4.84 11.43 -15.49
N ALA A 43 -5.02 10.58 -14.48
CA ALA A 43 -4.85 10.95 -13.08
C ALA A 43 -3.39 11.33 -12.77
N SER A 44 -2.42 10.55 -13.28
CA SER A 44 -0.99 10.84 -13.13
C SER A 44 -0.56 12.12 -13.82
N ALA A 45 -1.14 12.42 -14.99
CA ALA A 45 -0.90 13.69 -15.68
C ALA A 45 -1.39 14.90 -14.87
N VAL A 46 -2.55 14.77 -14.20
CA VAL A 46 -3.04 15.80 -13.27
C VAL A 46 -2.06 15.96 -12.09
N SER A 47 -1.57 14.87 -11.50
CA SER A 47 -0.56 14.90 -10.42
C SER A 47 0.73 15.58 -10.86
N LEU A 48 1.25 15.24 -12.04
CA LEU A 48 2.45 15.86 -12.62
C LEU A 48 2.24 17.35 -12.92
N LEU A 49 1.06 17.73 -13.41
CA LEU A 49 0.71 19.13 -13.63
C LEU A 49 0.69 19.91 -12.30
N ILE A 50 0.07 19.36 -11.26
CA ILE A 50 0.03 19.98 -9.93
C ILE A 50 1.45 20.17 -9.38
N LEU A 51 2.29 19.13 -9.43
CA LEU A 51 3.71 19.22 -9.01
C LEU A 51 4.46 20.28 -9.83
N ARG A 52 4.23 20.34 -11.15
CA ARG A 52 4.92 21.30 -12.02
C ARG A 52 4.48 22.73 -11.79
N LEU A 53 3.20 22.96 -11.51
CA LEU A 53 2.68 24.28 -11.16
C LEU A 53 3.19 24.72 -9.79
N GLY A 54 3.17 23.83 -8.79
CA GLY A 54 3.71 24.10 -7.46
C GLY A 54 5.20 24.47 -7.51
N ALA A 55 5.99 23.77 -8.33
CA ALA A 55 7.42 24.10 -8.49
C ALA A 55 7.70 25.53 -8.96
N GLN A 56 6.76 26.19 -9.65
CA GLN A 56 6.94 27.57 -10.15
C GLN A 56 6.97 28.59 -9.01
N ASP A 57 6.20 28.33 -7.95
CA ASP A 57 6.06 29.23 -6.79
C ASP A 57 6.86 28.73 -5.57
N THR A 58 7.57 27.62 -5.69
CA THR A 58 8.38 27.06 -4.61
C THR A 58 9.52 28.02 -4.24
N PRO A 59 9.64 28.41 -2.97
CA PRO A 59 10.76 29.22 -2.50
C PRO A 59 12.07 28.43 -2.54
N ALA A 60 13.21 29.06 -2.30
CA ALA A 60 14.46 28.35 -2.11
C ALA A 60 14.36 27.39 -0.92
N THR A 61 14.78 26.13 -1.14
CA THR A 61 14.70 25.02 -0.19
C THR A 61 16.11 24.48 0.07
N PRO A 62 16.31 23.58 1.05
CA PRO A 62 17.60 22.91 1.23
C PRO A 62 18.05 22.06 0.02
N TRP A 63 17.14 21.74 -0.91
CA TRP A 63 17.42 20.86 -2.06
C TRP A 63 17.61 21.61 -3.38
N ALA A 64 17.04 22.83 -3.51
CA ALA A 64 17.12 23.62 -4.74
C ALA A 64 16.88 25.11 -4.48
N GLY A 65 17.29 25.95 -5.45
CA GLY A 65 16.91 27.36 -5.49
C GLY A 65 15.41 27.56 -5.69
N ALA A 66 14.96 28.83 -5.69
CA ALA A 66 13.57 29.19 -5.99
C ALA A 66 13.19 28.77 -7.41
N ALA A 67 11.92 28.38 -7.59
CA ALA A 67 11.35 27.91 -8.86
C ALA A 67 12.19 26.79 -9.53
N PRO A 68 12.38 25.64 -8.84
CA PRO A 68 13.27 24.57 -9.29
C PRO A 68 12.86 24.03 -10.65
N SER A 69 13.85 23.61 -11.45
CA SER A 69 13.63 22.77 -12.61
C SER A 69 12.96 21.45 -12.23
N TRP A 70 12.42 20.71 -13.21
CA TRP A 70 11.80 19.43 -12.94
C TRP A 70 12.75 18.45 -12.22
N GLU A 71 14.00 18.36 -12.69
CA GLU A 71 14.96 17.45 -12.10
C GLU A 71 15.37 17.85 -10.68
N GLU A 72 15.50 19.15 -10.41
CA GLU A 72 15.75 19.64 -9.05
C GLU A 72 14.57 19.36 -8.13
N HIS A 73 13.32 19.52 -8.62
CA HIS A 73 12.12 19.21 -7.85
C HIS A 73 12.00 17.72 -7.51
N LEU A 74 12.56 16.81 -8.33
CA LEU A 74 12.66 15.39 -8.03
C LEU A 74 13.62 15.06 -6.86
N ARG A 75 14.48 15.99 -6.44
CA ARG A 75 15.43 15.80 -5.33
C ARG A 75 14.81 16.02 -3.97
N PHE A 76 13.59 16.53 -3.91
CA PHE A 76 12.97 16.96 -2.65
C PHE A 76 12.72 15.79 -1.70
N TRP A 77 12.88 16.07 -0.40
CA TRP A 77 12.54 15.22 0.72
C TRP A 77 13.25 13.84 0.70
N ASP A 78 12.50 12.73 0.75
CA ASP A 78 13.05 11.37 0.86
C ASP A 78 13.88 10.97 -0.38
N SER A 79 13.66 11.60 -1.53
CA SER A 79 14.37 11.27 -2.78
C SER A 79 15.89 11.35 -2.62
N GLY A 80 16.38 12.31 -1.85
CA GLY A 80 17.81 12.47 -1.55
C GLY A 80 18.40 11.30 -0.79
N TRP A 81 17.63 10.68 0.11
CA TRP A 81 18.10 9.54 0.89
C TRP A 81 18.28 8.28 0.02
N TYR A 82 17.38 8.05 -0.94
CA TYR A 82 17.55 6.95 -1.90
C TYR A 82 18.76 7.15 -2.81
N ASN A 83 19.09 8.40 -3.20
CA ASN A 83 20.31 8.70 -3.94
C ASN A 83 21.55 8.45 -3.08
N ARG A 84 21.53 8.88 -1.82
CA ARG A 84 22.62 8.68 -0.88
C ARG A 84 22.95 7.21 -0.65
N ILE A 85 21.95 6.30 -0.69
CA ILE A 85 22.19 4.85 -0.65
C ILE A 85 23.06 4.40 -1.83
N VAL A 86 22.89 4.98 -3.03
CA VAL A 86 23.68 4.62 -4.22
C VAL A 86 25.08 5.20 -4.14
N GLU A 87 25.23 6.41 -3.62
CA GLU A 87 26.52 7.11 -3.56
C GLU A 87 27.38 6.67 -2.37
N GLU A 88 26.79 6.53 -1.19
CA GLU A 88 27.49 6.33 0.07
C GLU A 88 27.24 4.94 0.71
N GLY A 89 26.14 4.28 0.32
CA GLY A 89 25.69 3.02 0.94
C GLY A 89 25.06 3.24 2.32
N TYR A 90 25.25 2.24 3.18
CA TYR A 90 24.77 2.23 4.56
C TYR A 90 25.93 2.37 5.52
N PRO A 91 25.89 3.31 6.49
CA PRO A 91 27.03 3.56 7.38
C PRO A 91 27.27 2.37 8.34
N GLU A 92 28.53 1.93 8.44
CA GLU A 92 28.96 0.93 9.43
C GLU A 92 28.94 1.49 10.86
N ARG A 93 29.14 2.81 10.98
CA ARG A 93 29.04 3.53 12.26
C ARG A 93 27.93 4.54 12.15
N LEU A 94 26.96 4.44 13.07
CA LEU A 94 25.83 5.35 13.07
C LEU A 94 26.29 6.78 13.37
N PRO A 95 25.90 7.78 12.56
CA PRO A 95 26.18 9.17 12.87
C PRO A 95 25.45 9.57 14.14
N VAL A 96 26.10 10.42 14.96
CA VAL A 96 25.56 10.91 16.24
C VAL A 96 25.43 12.43 16.14
N GLY A 97 24.28 12.95 16.51
CA GLY A 97 24.03 14.39 16.59
C GLY A 97 24.67 15.04 17.81
N GLY A 98 24.60 16.37 17.87
CA GLY A 98 25.11 17.14 19.01
C GLY A 98 24.41 16.87 20.34
N ASP A 99 23.24 16.25 20.30
CA ASP A 99 22.45 15.80 21.44
C ASP A 99 22.82 14.37 21.94
N GLY A 100 23.82 13.73 21.32
CA GLY A 100 24.24 12.37 21.63
C GLY A 100 23.34 11.26 21.09
N ARG A 101 22.25 11.60 20.37
CA ARG A 101 21.34 10.64 19.73
C ARG A 101 21.83 10.28 18.33
N VAL A 102 21.36 9.14 17.81
CA VAL A 102 21.59 8.76 16.41
C VAL A 102 20.98 9.82 15.51
N ALA A 103 21.78 10.34 14.58
CA ALA A 103 21.32 11.29 13.57
C ALA A 103 20.67 10.55 12.39
N GLN A 104 19.89 11.27 11.59
CA GLN A 104 19.26 10.76 10.37
C GLN A 104 20.34 10.14 9.45
N ASN A 105 20.03 8.94 8.94
CA ASN A 105 20.93 8.20 8.06
C ASN A 105 20.17 7.22 7.15
N THR A 106 20.85 6.58 6.23
CA THR A 106 20.27 5.75 5.17
C THR A 106 19.60 4.46 5.68
N TRP A 107 19.87 3.99 6.90
CA TRP A 107 19.22 2.78 7.45
C TRP A 107 17.70 2.88 7.59
N ALA A 108 17.13 4.08 7.60
CA ALA A 108 15.66 4.26 7.57
C ALA A 108 15.03 3.90 6.22
N PHE A 109 15.83 3.79 5.15
CA PHE A 109 15.34 3.59 3.79
C PHE A 109 15.77 2.24 3.24
N MET A 110 14.81 1.46 2.74
CA MET A 110 15.04 0.14 2.17
C MET A 110 15.69 0.23 0.79
N PRO A 111 16.52 -0.77 0.40
CA PRO A 111 17.41 -0.68 -0.76
C PRO A 111 16.71 -0.84 -2.13
N LEU A 112 15.48 -1.35 -2.20
CA LEU A 112 14.91 -1.84 -3.47
C LEU A 112 14.74 -0.74 -4.53
N LEU A 113 14.31 0.47 -4.16
CA LEU A 113 14.18 1.58 -5.11
C LEU A 113 15.56 2.01 -5.64
N SER A 114 16.53 2.17 -4.76
CA SER A 114 17.91 2.52 -5.11
C SER A 114 18.53 1.46 -6.02
N ALA A 115 18.37 0.19 -5.70
CA ALA A 115 18.86 -0.92 -6.53
C ALA A 115 18.18 -0.95 -7.90
N ALA A 116 16.83 -0.80 -7.96
CA ALA A 116 16.10 -0.78 -9.22
C ALA A 116 16.49 0.40 -10.12
N ALA A 117 16.68 1.59 -9.54
CA ALA A 117 17.15 2.76 -10.28
C ALA A 117 18.61 2.59 -10.77
N SER A 118 19.45 1.90 -9.98
CA SER A 118 20.84 1.61 -10.37
C SER A 118 20.95 0.68 -11.57
N LEU A 119 20.00 -0.25 -11.76
CA LEU A 119 19.93 -1.10 -12.96
C LEU A 119 19.76 -0.28 -14.26
N LEU A 120 19.27 0.94 -14.17
CA LEU A 120 19.14 1.87 -15.30
C LEU A 120 20.37 2.78 -15.46
N GLY A 121 21.47 2.53 -14.75
CA GLY A 121 22.71 3.35 -14.79
C GLY A 121 23.31 3.51 -16.18
N TRP A 122 23.15 2.52 -17.03
CA TRP A 122 23.60 2.54 -18.42
C TRP A 122 22.97 3.64 -19.30
N THR A 123 21.83 4.23 -18.86
CA THR A 123 21.17 5.32 -19.59
C THR A 123 21.91 6.64 -19.54
N GLY A 124 22.81 6.84 -18.59
CA GLY A 124 23.48 8.11 -18.31
C GLY A 124 22.57 9.17 -17.65
N TRP A 125 21.30 8.86 -17.39
CA TRP A 125 20.38 9.76 -16.68
C TRP A 125 20.74 9.89 -15.20
N SER A 126 20.38 11.02 -14.58
CA SER A 126 20.56 11.17 -13.14
C SER A 126 19.78 10.12 -12.34
N PHE A 127 20.22 9.85 -11.11
CA PHE A 127 19.51 8.93 -10.23
C PHE A 127 18.03 9.30 -10.10
N TYR A 128 17.72 10.58 -9.94
CA TYR A 128 16.37 11.06 -9.69
C TYR A 128 15.43 10.77 -10.86
N VAL A 129 15.87 10.95 -12.09
CA VAL A 129 15.11 10.62 -13.31
C VAL A 129 14.88 9.11 -13.41
N ARG A 130 15.92 8.30 -13.14
CA ARG A 130 15.82 6.83 -13.17
C ARG A 130 14.86 6.30 -12.10
N ALA A 131 14.96 6.82 -10.87
CA ALA A 131 14.10 6.42 -9.76
C ALA A 131 12.65 6.87 -9.98
N ALA A 132 12.41 8.08 -10.53
CA ALA A 132 11.08 8.53 -10.94
C ALA A 132 10.48 7.62 -12.01
N LEU A 133 11.26 7.21 -13.02
CA LEU A 133 10.81 6.25 -14.04
C LEU A 133 10.41 4.92 -13.42
N VAL A 134 11.21 4.36 -12.50
CA VAL A 134 10.87 3.14 -11.76
C VAL A 134 9.54 3.33 -10.99
N SER A 135 9.38 4.47 -10.30
CA SER A 135 8.15 4.76 -9.54
C SER A 135 6.93 4.87 -10.45
N VAL A 136 7.02 5.55 -11.59
CA VAL A 136 5.93 5.69 -12.57
C VAL A 136 5.54 4.33 -13.17
N LEU A 137 6.51 3.51 -13.57
CA LEU A 137 6.26 2.17 -14.11
C LEU A 137 5.63 1.24 -13.05
N ALA A 138 6.11 1.31 -11.81
CA ALA A 138 5.52 0.57 -10.70
C ALA A 138 4.09 1.04 -10.39
N SER A 139 3.84 2.35 -10.46
CA SER A 139 2.52 2.97 -10.29
C SER A 139 1.52 2.49 -11.35
N ALA A 140 1.91 2.49 -12.64
CA ALA A 140 1.10 1.96 -13.73
C ALA A 140 0.78 0.47 -13.52
N SER A 141 1.81 -0.30 -13.15
CA SER A 141 1.67 -1.73 -12.87
C SER A 141 0.74 -1.97 -11.68
N ALA A 142 0.82 -1.14 -10.62
CA ALA A 142 -0.05 -1.22 -9.47
C ALA A 142 -1.52 -0.98 -9.86
N ALA A 143 -1.82 0.00 -10.73
CA ALA A 143 -3.17 0.25 -11.22
C ALA A 143 -3.77 -0.98 -11.91
N VAL A 144 -2.99 -1.61 -12.80
CA VAL A 144 -3.42 -2.82 -13.51
C VAL A 144 -3.58 -4.02 -12.56
N VAL A 145 -2.66 -4.19 -11.62
CA VAL A 145 -2.72 -5.30 -10.63
C VAL A 145 -3.93 -5.16 -9.72
N MET A 146 -4.16 -3.97 -9.17
CA MET A 146 -5.30 -3.70 -8.30
C MET A 146 -6.63 -3.88 -9.03
N ASP A 147 -6.72 -3.43 -10.29
CA ASP A 147 -7.90 -3.67 -11.11
C ASP A 147 -8.12 -5.17 -11.34
N ARG A 148 -7.11 -5.92 -11.76
CA ARG A 148 -7.22 -7.37 -11.98
C ARG A 148 -7.59 -8.15 -10.72
N TRP A 149 -7.17 -7.67 -9.58
CA TRP A 149 -7.52 -8.26 -8.29
C TRP A 149 -8.98 -7.98 -7.92
N LEU A 150 -9.42 -6.71 -8.00
CA LEU A 150 -10.65 -6.25 -7.37
C LEU A 150 -11.82 -6.03 -8.36
N SER A 151 -11.57 -5.88 -9.67
CA SER A 151 -12.64 -5.71 -10.66
C SER A 151 -13.58 -6.92 -10.80
N PRO A 152 -13.14 -8.17 -10.58
CA PRO A 152 -14.08 -9.31 -10.59
C PRO A 152 -15.18 -9.21 -9.53
N VAL A 153 -14.89 -8.55 -8.42
CA VAL A 153 -15.84 -8.36 -7.29
C VAL A 153 -16.68 -7.10 -7.46
N THR A 154 -16.08 -6.01 -7.94
CA THR A 154 -16.72 -4.68 -7.97
C THR A 154 -17.32 -4.31 -9.32
N GLY A 155 -16.98 -5.05 -10.37
CA GLY A 155 -17.30 -4.76 -11.75
C GLY A 155 -16.34 -3.74 -12.40
N ARG A 156 -16.12 -3.92 -13.71
CA ARG A 156 -15.12 -3.15 -14.50
C ARG A 156 -15.30 -1.64 -14.39
N ARG A 157 -16.55 -1.15 -14.55
CA ARG A 157 -16.84 0.29 -14.50
C ARG A 157 -16.54 0.89 -13.12
N THR A 158 -16.88 0.20 -12.04
CA THR A 158 -16.59 0.64 -10.68
C THR A 158 -15.09 0.63 -10.41
N SER A 159 -14.39 -0.37 -10.95
CA SER A 159 -12.92 -0.47 -10.82
C SER A 159 -12.19 0.69 -11.52
N LEU A 160 -12.64 1.14 -12.69
CA LEU A 160 -12.09 2.34 -13.34
C LEU A 160 -12.25 3.60 -12.47
N TRP A 161 -13.40 3.76 -11.81
CA TRP A 161 -13.59 4.84 -10.84
C TRP A 161 -12.67 4.70 -9.63
N ALA A 162 -12.46 3.48 -9.15
CA ALA A 162 -11.55 3.22 -8.03
C ALA A 162 -10.10 3.61 -8.39
N VAL A 163 -9.63 3.24 -9.59
CA VAL A 163 -8.33 3.69 -10.11
C VAL A 163 -8.27 5.21 -10.14
N ALA A 164 -9.27 5.89 -10.71
CA ALA A 164 -9.29 7.35 -10.72
C ALA A 164 -9.21 7.94 -9.29
N LEU A 165 -9.96 7.41 -8.33
CA LEU A 165 -9.98 7.89 -6.95
C LEU A 165 -8.64 7.69 -6.22
N VAL A 166 -7.99 6.52 -6.39
CA VAL A 166 -6.70 6.24 -5.74
C VAL A 166 -5.60 7.12 -6.32
N TRP A 167 -5.51 7.21 -7.66
CA TRP A 167 -4.45 7.98 -8.34
C TRP A 167 -4.72 9.50 -8.39
N SER A 168 -5.88 9.94 -7.90
CA SER A 168 -6.18 11.36 -7.63
C SER A 168 -6.38 11.64 -6.14
N SER A 169 -5.98 10.74 -5.25
CA SER A 169 -6.02 10.97 -3.79
C SER A 169 -5.06 12.10 -3.37
N PRO A 170 -5.23 12.70 -2.20
CA PRO A 170 -4.45 13.89 -1.80
C PRO A 170 -2.94 13.76 -1.92
N CYS A 171 -2.38 12.57 -1.72
CA CYS A 171 -0.93 12.32 -1.80
C CYS A 171 -0.51 11.52 -3.04
N ALA A 172 -1.41 11.35 -4.04
CA ALA A 172 -1.09 10.53 -5.22
C ALA A 172 0.07 11.10 -6.07
N ALA A 173 0.40 12.38 -5.94
CA ALA A 173 1.57 13.00 -6.56
C ALA A 173 2.88 12.27 -6.20
N VAL A 174 2.98 11.71 -4.99
CA VAL A 174 4.13 10.92 -4.53
C VAL A 174 4.39 9.68 -5.40
N LEU A 175 3.38 9.16 -6.06
CA LEU A 175 3.51 8.00 -6.96
C LEU A 175 4.25 8.31 -8.26
N GLN A 176 4.59 9.60 -8.51
CA GLN A 176 5.25 10.08 -9.72
C GLN A 176 6.70 10.54 -9.49
N VAL A 177 7.16 10.57 -8.24
CA VAL A 177 8.50 11.06 -7.84
C VAL A 177 9.37 9.90 -7.33
N PRO A 178 10.68 10.10 -7.10
CA PRO A 178 11.62 9.06 -6.66
C PRO A 178 11.33 8.52 -5.25
N TYR A 179 10.17 7.88 -5.08
CA TYR A 179 9.68 7.35 -3.81
C TYR A 179 9.30 5.87 -3.95
N ALA A 180 9.45 5.09 -2.89
CA ALA A 180 9.20 3.66 -2.92
C ALA A 180 7.72 3.26 -2.74
N GLU A 181 6.80 4.22 -2.62
CA GLU A 181 5.35 4.00 -2.46
C GLU A 181 4.79 3.15 -3.60
N SER A 182 5.11 3.48 -4.83
CA SER A 182 4.65 2.77 -6.02
C SER A 182 5.15 1.32 -6.07
N LEU A 183 6.43 1.09 -5.72
CA LEU A 183 6.99 -0.26 -5.60
C LEU A 183 6.30 -1.06 -4.50
N GLY A 184 6.10 -0.45 -3.33
CA GLY A 184 5.36 -1.07 -2.23
C GLY A 184 3.94 -1.45 -2.65
N LEU A 185 3.24 -0.54 -3.33
CA LEU A 185 1.86 -0.75 -3.75
C LEU A 185 1.71 -1.91 -4.75
N VAL A 186 2.57 -2.00 -5.78
CA VAL A 186 2.51 -3.09 -6.76
C VAL A 186 2.88 -4.43 -6.14
N LEU A 187 3.90 -4.49 -5.28
CA LEU A 187 4.37 -5.72 -4.66
C LEU A 187 3.36 -6.27 -3.65
N VAL A 188 2.78 -5.40 -2.81
CA VAL A 188 1.70 -5.77 -1.89
C VAL A 188 0.46 -6.21 -2.69
N GLY A 189 0.05 -5.45 -3.70
CA GLY A 189 -1.08 -5.79 -4.55
C GLY A 189 -0.92 -7.17 -5.21
N LEU A 190 0.24 -7.46 -5.80
CA LEU A 190 0.55 -8.77 -6.39
C LEU A 190 0.53 -9.89 -5.34
N THR A 191 1.14 -9.65 -4.16
CA THR A 191 1.17 -10.63 -3.07
C THR A 191 -0.25 -11.01 -2.64
N LEU A 192 -1.09 -10.03 -2.35
CA LEU A 192 -2.46 -10.23 -1.89
C LEU A 192 -3.35 -10.84 -2.98
N TRP A 193 -3.18 -10.41 -4.23
CA TRP A 193 -3.90 -10.98 -5.37
C TRP A 193 -3.57 -12.46 -5.58
N LEU A 194 -2.28 -12.84 -5.57
CA LEU A 194 -1.88 -14.24 -5.68
C LEU A 194 -2.34 -15.07 -4.48
N ALA A 195 -2.21 -14.56 -3.28
CA ALA A 195 -2.68 -15.22 -2.07
C ALA A 195 -4.20 -15.45 -2.10
N SER A 196 -4.99 -14.46 -2.56
CA SER A 196 -6.45 -14.58 -2.71
C SER A 196 -6.86 -15.65 -3.74
N ARG A 197 -5.96 -15.99 -4.67
CA ARG A 197 -6.14 -17.07 -5.65
C ARG A 197 -5.57 -18.43 -5.19
N GLY A 198 -5.21 -18.57 -3.91
CA GLY A 198 -4.60 -19.78 -3.36
C GLY A 198 -3.15 -20.04 -3.84
N ARG A 199 -2.53 -19.07 -4.52
CA ARG A 199 -1.14 -19.13 -5.01
C ARG A 199 -0.14 -18.51 -4.02
N SER A 200 -0.28 -18.80 -2.72
CA SER A 200 0.52 -18.19 -1.66
C SER A 200 2.03 -18.46 -1.83
N LEU A 201 2.44 -19.65 -2.28
CA LEU A 201 3.87 -19.92 -2.51
C LEU A 201 4.48 -19.08 -3.64
N THR A 202 3.72 -18.85 -4.72
CA THR A 202 4.15 -17.96 -5.81
C THR A 202 4.24 -16.50 -5.36
N ALA A 203 3.51 -16.11 -4.32
CA ALA A 203 3.53 -14.77 -3.75
C ALA A 203 4.78 -14.49 -2.88
N ILE A 204 5.50 -15.54 -2.42
CA ILE A 204 6.65 -15.39 -1.51
C ILE A 204 7.69 -14.39 -2.03
N PRO A 205 8.27 -14.53 -3.24
CA PRO A 205 9.31 -13.60 -3.70
C PRO A 205 8.82 -12.15 -3.76
N LEU A 206 7.54 -11.92 -4.05
CA LEU A 206 6.95 -10.58 -4.09
C LEU A 206 6.78 -9.99 -2.68
N ALA A 207 6.34 -10.82 -1.72
CA ALA A 207 6.25 -10.41 -0.32
C ALA A 207 7.63 -10.08 0.27
N LEU A 208 8.65 -10.89 -0.03
CA LEU A 208 10.03 -10.62 0.37
C LEU A 208 10.53 -9.31 -0.25
N ALA A 209 10.33 -9.10 -1.54
CA ALA A 209 10.70 -7.85 -2.22
C ALA A 209 9.96 -6.63 -1.61
N ALA A 210 8.70 -6.78 -1.22
CA ALA A 210 7.94 -5.71 -0.55
C ALA A 210 8.59 -5.26 0.76
N CYS A 211 9.17 -6.20 1.54
CA CYS A 211 9.89 -5.90 2.78
C CYS A 211 11.14 -5.03 2.55
N PHE A 212 11.77 -5.14 1.38
CA PHE A 212 12.94 -4.35 1.00
C PHE A 212 12.60 -3.11 0.15
N ALA A 213 11.31 -2.91 -0.18
CA ALA A 213 10.86 -1.67 -0.80
C ALA A 213 10.53 -0.60 0.25
N ARG A 214 9.84 -0.98 1.32
CA ARG A 214 9.40 -0.11 2.42
C ARG A 214 9.24 -0.92 3.71
N PRO A 215 9.12 -0.28 4.89
CA PRO A 215 8.82 -0.98 6.16
C PRO A 215 7.35 -1.49 6.21
N ILE A 216 6.85 -2.01 5.09
CA ILE A 216 5.50 -2.59 4.96
C ILE A 216 5.47 -4.10 5.18
N GLY A 217 6.63 -4.72 5.39
CA GLY A 217 6.72 -6.15 5.66
C GLY A 217 6.02 -6.54 6.98
N VAL A 218 6.16 -5.72 8.03
CA VAL A 218 5.49 -5.94 9.31
C VAL A 218 3.97 -5.97 9.17
N PRO A 219 3.32 -4.93 8.62
CA PRO A 219 1.86 -4.97 8.42
C PRO A 219 1.41 -6.03 7.42
N LEU A 220 2.21 -6.36 6.40
CA LEU A 220 1.88 -7.42 5.44
C LEU A 220 1.91 -8.80 6.12
N GLY A 221 2.95 -9.09 6.89
CA GLY A 221 3.05 -10.32 7.67
C GLY A 221 1.92 -10.44 8.69
N ALA A 222 1.60 -9.35 9.40
CA ALA A 222 0.48 -9.30 10.33
C ALA A 222 -0.87 -9.56 9.63
N ALA A 223 -1.12 -8.93 8.49
CA ALA A 223 -2.34 -9.14 7.71
C ALA A 223 -2.51 -10.59 7.26
N LEU A 224 -1.45 -11.19 6.71
CA LEU A 224 -1.44 -12.58 6.26
C LEU A 224 -1.60 -13.55 7.45
N GLY A 225 -0.96 -13.28 8.58
CA GLY A 225 -1.06 -14.07 9.81
C GLY A 225 -2.45 -14.01 10.44
N LEU A 226 -3.05 -12.82 10.51
CA LEU A 226 -4.43 -12.62 10.99
C LEU A 226 -5.44 -13.32 10.07
N TRP A 227 -5.25 -13.22 8.75
CA TRP A 227 -6.08 -13.94 7.79
C TRP A 227 -5.96 -15.46 7.98
N TRP A 228 -4.74 -15.98 8.09
CA TRP A 228 -4.53 -17.39 8.39
C TRP A 228 -5.20 -17.83 9.69
N ALA A 229 -5.01 -17.10 10.79
CA ALA A 229 -5.60 -17.40 12.08
C ALA A 229 -7.14 -17.42 12.00
N TRP A 230 -7.72 -16.48 11.28
CA TRP A 230 -9.15 -16.43 10.99
C TRP A 230 -9.64 -17.68 10.25
N GLU A 231 -8.93 -18.07 9.15
CA GLU A 231 -9.25 -19.27 8.38
C GLU A 231 -9.21 -20.55 9.25
N VAL A 232 -8.25 -20.64 10.17
CA VAL A 232 -8.13 -21.76 11.11
C VAL A 232 -9.28 -21.74 12.13
N ALA A 233 -9.58 -20.57 12.70
CA ALA A 233 -10.65 -20.44 13.69
C ALA A 233 -12.01 -20.82 13.10
N CYS A 234 -12.29 -20.41 11.87
CA CYS A 234 -13.52 -20.77 11.15
C CYS A 234 -13.58 -22.25 10.84
N ALA A 235 -12.49 -22.85 10.37
CA ALA A 235 -12.44 -24.28 10.04
C ALA A 235 -12.56 -25.19 11.26
N ARG A 236 -12.20 -24.69 12.44
CA ARG A 236 -12.36 -25.40 13.74
C ARG A 236 -13.71 -25.13 14.43
N GLY A 237 -14.57 -24.29 13.82
CA GLY A 237 -15.84 -23.90 14.41
C GLY A 237 -15.73 -22.98 15.64
N TRP A 238 -14.57 -22.38 15.90
CA TRP A 238 -14.38 -21.43 17.00
C TRP A 238 -15.10 -20.10 16.78
N VAL A 239 -15.34 -19.77 15.51
CA VAL A 239 -16.12 -18.61 15.13
C VAL A 239 -17.44 -19.07 14.56
N PRO A 240 -18.58 -18.59 15.09
CA PRO A 240 -19.89 -18.96 14.54
C PRO A 240 -19.97 -18.61 13.05
N PRO A 241 -20.56 -19.46 12.20
CA PRO A 241 -20.72 -19.22 10.76
C PRO A 241 -21.37 -17.88 10.43
N THR A 242 -22.30 -17.43 11.30
CA THR A 242 -22.97 -16.13 11.17
C THR A 242 -22.02 -14.95 11.33
N TRP A 243 -21.02 -15.05 12.18
CA TRP A 243 -19.99 -14.02 12.37
C TRP A 243 -19.02 -14.00 11.19
N PHE A 244 -18.62 -15.18 10.71
CA PHE A 244 -17.78 -15.30 9.52
C PHE A 244 -18.46 -14.66 8.30
N ALA A 245 -19.71 -15.03 8.02
CA ALA A 245 -20.48 -14.46 6.91
C ALA A 245 -20.70 -12.94 7.04
N ARG A 246 -20.74 -12.40 8.27
CA ARG A 246 -20.84 -10.96 8.52
C ARG A 246 -19.53 -10.22 8.24
N LEU A 247 -18.37 -10.81 8.59
CA LEU A 247 -17.09 -10.18 8.38
C LEU A 247 -16.64 -10.24 6.92
N VAL A 248 -16.81 -11.39 6.25
CA VAL A 248 -16.42 -11.57 4.85
C VAL A 248 -17.55 -12.32 4.11
N PRO A 249 -18.54 -11.60 3.59
CA PRO A 249 -19.69 -12.20 2.91
C PRO A 249 -19.25 -13.06 1.71
N GLY A 250 -19.86 -14.25 1.59
CA GLY A 250 -19.62 -15.15 0.45
C GLY A 250 -18.29 -15.90 0.43
N HIS A 251 -17.45 -15.76 1.48
CA HIS A 251 -16.20 -16.51 1.59
C HIS A 251 -16.41 -17.83 2.33
N ALA A 252 -15.93 -18.94 1.75
CA ALA A 252 -15.85 -20.23 2.40
C ALA A 252 -14.42 -20.46 2.94
N PRO A 253 -14.25 -21.12 4.10
CA PRO A 253 -12.91 -21.42 4.64
C PRO A 253 -12.06 -22.20 3.66
N GLN A 254 -10.79 -21.84 3.56
CA GLN A 254 -9.85 -22.47 2.66
C GLN A 254 -9.57 -23.95 3.05
N ALA A 255 -9.22 -24.77 2.07
CA ALA A 255 -8.76 -26.13 2.30
C ALA A 255 -7.48 -26.18 3.17
N PRO A 256 -7.22 -27.26 3.95
CA PRO A 256 -6.08 -27.33 4.86
C PRO A 256 -4.73 -27.02 4.20
N GLY A 257 -4.48 -27.55 2.99
CA GLY A 257 -3.24 -27.28 2.26
C GLY A 257 -3.09 -25.82 1.82
N ALA A 258 -4.18 -25.12 1.52
CA ALA A 258 -4.15 -23.68 1.20
C ALA A 258 -3.84 -22.85 2.45
N ARG A 259 -4.41 -23.20 3.60
CA ARG A 259 -4.11 -22.56 4.90
C ARG A 259 -2.64 -22.73 5.28
N LEU A 260 -2.07 -23.93 5.07
CA LEU A 260 -0.64 -24.15 5.33
C LEU A 260 0.24 -23.28 4.44
N ARG A 261 -0.07 -23.17 3.15
CA ARG A 261 0.68 -22.29 2.22
C ARG A 261 0.55 -20.80 2.61
N LEU A 262 -0.62 -20.39 3.11
CA LEU A 262 -0.82 -19.03 3.61
C LEU A 262 0.00 -18.77 4.88
N LEU A 263 0.08 -19.74 5.80
CA LEU A 263 0.95 -19.67 6.98
C LEU A 263 2.42 -19.52 6.59
N VAL A 264 2.90 -20.35 5.66
CA VAL A 264 4.28 -20.28 5.17
C VAL A 264 4.58 -18.89 4.59
N LEU A 265 3.68 -18.34 3.76
CA LEU A 265 3.82 -16.98 3.24
C LEU A 265 3.88 -15.96 4.37
N ALA A 266 2.99 -16.04 5.37
CA ALA A 266 2.97 -15.11 6.52
C ALA A 266 4.28 -15.16 7.31
N LEU A 267 4.76 -16.37 7.66
CA LEU A 267 5.99 -16.56 8.44
C LEU A 267 7.22 -16.04 7.68
N LEU A 268 7.35 -16.35 6.39
CA LEU A 268 8.46 -15.87 5.59
C LEU A 268 8.42 -14.35 5.41
N THR A 269 7.23 -13.77 5.28
CA THR A 269 7.07 -12.31 5.23
C THR A 269 7.49 -11.65 6.55
N CYS A 270 7.07 -12.20 7.70
CA CYS A 270 7.50 -11.71 9.02
C CYS A 270 9.02 -11.84 9.21
N SER A 271 9.62 -12.98 8.82
CA SER A 271 11.07 -13.16 8.90
C SER A 271 11.83 -12.15 8.02
N ALA A 272 11.35 -11.91 6.80
CA ALA A 272 11.93 -10.91 5.91
C ALA A 272 11.78 -9.49 6.45
N ALA A 273 10.64 -9.16 7.06
CA ALA A 273 10.44 -7.85 7.70
C ALA A 273 11.44 -7.60 8.85
N LEU A 274 11.78 -8.63 9.60
CA LEU A 274 12.77 -8.56 10.68
C LEU A 274 14.22 -8.61 10.17
N SER A 275 14.45 -9.05 8.94
CA SER A 275 15.82 -9.16 8.40
C SER A 275 16.51 -7.80 8.27
N TRP A 276 15.79 -6.73 7.94
CA TRP A 276 16.36 -5.40 7.79
C TRP A 276 16.95 -4.85 9.10
N PRO A 277 16.24 -4.82 10.23
CA PRO A 277 16.83 -4.50 11.53
C PRO A 277 18.02 -5.40 11.91
N VAL A 278 17.95 -6.69 11.59
CA VAL A 278 19.05 -7.62 11.85
C VAL A 278 20.27 -7.31 10.99
N ILE A 279 20.11 -6.98 9.71
CA ILE A 279 21.19 -6.56 8.83
C ILE A 279 21.85 -5.27 9.38
N ALA A 280 21.04 -4.27 9.76
CA ALA A 280 21.54 -3.05 10.36
C ALA A 280 22.36 -3.34 11.64
N TRP A 281 21.85 -4.22 12.51
CA TRP A 281 22.59 -4.65 13.69
C TRP A 281 23.92 -5.34 13.35
N LEU A 282 23.91 -6.30 12.45
CA LEU A 282 25.13 -7.04 12.07
C LEU A 282 26.21 -6.14 11.44
N VAL A 283 25.79 -5.14 10.67
CA VAL A 283 26.73 -4.20 10.02
C VAL A 283 27.27 -3.18 11.02
N THR A 284 26.42 -2.64 11.90
CA THR A 284 26.82 -1.55 12.80
C THR A 284 27.30 -2.04 14.18
N GLY A 285 27.10 -3.32 14.51
CA GLY A 285 27.34 -3.88 15.84
C GLY A 285 26.34 -3.43 16.92
N ARG A 286 25.31 -2.65 16.56
CA ARG A 286 24.38 -2.04 17.49
C ARG A 286 22.96 -2.62 17.29
N GLN A 287 22.39 -3.26 18.30
CA GLN A 287 21.11 -3.96 18.20
C GLN A 287 19.94 -3.04 17.85
N ASP A 288 19.95 -1.81 18.33
CA ASP A 288 18.90 -0.82 18.11
C ASP A 288 19.17 0.07 16.87
N ALA A 289 20.15 -0.27 16.02
CA ALA A 289 20.56 0.56 14.90
C ALA A 289 19.40 1.06 14.03
N TYR A 290 18.51 0.16 13.63
CA TYR A 290 17.35 0.50 12.81
C TYR A 290 16.35 1.38 13.58
N THR A 291 15.94 0.96 14.79
CA THR A 291 14.94 1.70 15.57
C THR A 291 15.46 3.05 16.03
N ALA A 292 16.73 3.16 16.43
CA ALA A 292 17.36 4.44 16.78
C ALA A 292 17.43 5.38 15.56
N THR A 293 17.68 4.83 14.36
CA THR A 293 17.63 5.60 13.12
C THR A 293 16.20 6.08 12.81
N GLU A 294 15.21 5.21 12.86
CA GLU A 294 13.80 5.58 12.63
C GLU A 294 13.30 6.66 13.61
N THR A 295 13.69 6.58 14.88
CA THR A 295 13.30 7.57 15.88
C THR A 295 13.99 8.91 15.71
N SER A 296 15.12 8.98 14.99
CA SER A 296 15.82 10.24 14.71
C SER A 296 14.99 11.25 13.90
N TRP A 297 14.04 10.77 13.08
CA TRP A 297 13.08 11.63 12.37
C TRP A 297 11.95 12.16 13.27
N ARG A 298 11.76 11.55 14.43
CA ARG A 298 10.63 11.87 15.31
C ARG A 298 11.02 12.78 16.47
N GLY A 299 12.31 12.87 16.75
CA GLY A 299 12.84 13.60 17.92
C GLY A 299 12.43 13.00 19.28
N ALA A 300 11.85 11.79 19.27
CA ALA A 300 11.34 11.11 20.46
C ALA A 300 11.61 9.60 20.36
N ASP A 301 11.68 8.91 21.49
CA ASP A 301 11.87 7.46 21.53
C ASP A 301 10.63 6.72 21.01
N LEU A 302 10.82 5.47 20.59
CA LEU A 302 9.71 4.63 20.14
C LEU A 302 8.78 4.34 21.35
N ALA A 303 7.55 4.83 21.26
CA ALA A 303 6.51 4.62 22.26
C ALA A 303 5.25 4.02 21.60
N PRO A 304 5.20 2.68 21.39
CA PRO A 304 4.06 2.04 20.73
C PRO A 304 2.74 2.37 21.40
N VAL A 305 1.69 2.57 20.59
CA VAL A 305 0.30 2.87 21.00
C VAL A 305 0.11 4.30 21.55
N VAL A 306 1.08 4.83 22.33
CA VAL A 306 0.93 6.12 23.02
C VAL A 306 1.16 7.31 22.07
N GLN A 307 1.92 7.12 20.98
CA GLN A 307 2.34 8.19 20.06
C GLN A 307 1.17 9.03 19.53
N TRP A 308 0.06 8.39 19.16
CA TRP A 308 -1.12 9.11 18.67
C TRP A 308 -1.72 10.06 19.72
N ALA A 309 -1.86 9.57 20.97
CA ALA A 309 -2.39 10.41 22.04
C ALA A 309 -1.47 11.59 22.35
N THR A 310 -0.15 11.33 22.42
CA THR A 310 0.86 12.36 22.70
C THR A 310 0.88 13.39 21.58
N ARG A 311 1.03 12.97 20.32
CA ARG A 311 1.16 13.89 19.19
C ARG A 311 -0.10 14.72 18.95
N LEU A 312 -1.28 14.11 19.03
CA LEU A 312 -2.53 14.86 18.91
C LEU A 312 -2.72 15.82 20.10
N GLY A 313 -2.24 15.43 21.29
CA GLY A 313 -2.21 16.32 22.45
C GLY A 313 -1.29 17.51 22.26
N ASP A 314 -0.12 17.31 21.65
CA ASP A 314 0.83 18.40 21.32
C ASP A 314 0.22 19.41 20.32
N TRP A 315 -0.60 18.94 19.37
CA TRP A 315 -1.18 19.81 18.34
C TRP A 315 -2.36 20.65 18.84
N VAL A 316 -3.25 20.06 19.64
CA VAL A 316 -4.54 20.70 20.00
C VAL A 316 -4.82 20.72 21.51
N GLY A 317 -3.86 20.29 22.31
CA GLY A 317 -4.03 20.12 23.75
C GLY A 317 -4.55 18.72 24.15
N PRO A 318 -4.29 18.28 25.40
CA PRO A 318 -4.47 16.88 25.80
C PRO A 318 -5.92 16.40 25.68
N HIS A 319 -6.90 17.22 26.06
CA HIS A 319 -8.32 16.81 26.02
C HIS A 319 -8.85 16.70 24.58
N LEU A 320 -8.56 17.70 23.72
CA LEU A 320 -8.95 17.66 22.32
C LEU A 320 -8.18 16.58 21.55
N GLY A 321 -6.90 16.35 21.89
CA GLY A 321 -6.09 15.28 21.31
C GLY A 321 -6.70 13.89 21.57
N LEU A 322 -7.16 13.62 22.80
CA LEU A 322 -7.86 12.37 23.11
C LEU A 322 -9.20 12.25 22.37
N ALA A 323 -9.96 13.36 22.26
CA ALA A 323 -11.19 13.37 21.47
C ALA A 323 -10.93 13.08 19.99
N LEU A 324 -9.88 13.66 19.39
CA LEU A 324 -9.47 13.36 18.02
C LEU A 324 -9.03 11.90 17.86
N LEU A 325 -8.27 11.37 18.81
CA LEU A 325 -7.90 9.94 18.80
C LEU A 325 -9.15 9.05 18.81
N ALA A 326 -10.13 9.36 19.65
CA ALA A 326 -11.40 8.65 19.68
C ALA A 326 -12.11 8.71 18.31
N VAL A 327 -12.12 9.88 17.66
CA VAL A 327 -12.68 10.04 16.31
C VAL A 327 -11.92 9.17 15.28
N VAL A 328 -10.59 9.14 15.34
CA VAL A 328 -9.76 8.27 14.46
C VAL A 328 -10.11 6.80 14.67
N LEU A 329 -10.20 6.34 15.93
CA LEU A 329 -10.53 4.95 16.25
C LEU A 329 -11.95 4.59 15.77
N VAL A 330 -12.91 5.47 15.96
CA VAL A 330 -14.29 5.30 15.43
C VAL A 330 -14.27 5.25 13.92
N ALA A 331 -13.54 6.14 13.24
CA ALA A 331 -13.44 6.16 11.78
C ALA A 331 -12.81 4.86 11.24
N VAL A 332 -11.76 4.36 11.87
CA VAL A 332 -11.16 3.05 11.55
C VAL A 332 -12.18 1.92 11.77
N GLY A 333 -12.89 1.91 12.87
CA GLY A 333 -13.95 0.92 13.15
C GLY A 333 -15.07 0.95 12.11
N LEU A 334 -15.53 2.13 11.72
CA LEU A 334 -16.54 2.31 10.68
C LEU A 334 -16.04 1.85 9.30
N LEU A 335 -14.79 2.18 8.94
CA LEU A 335 -14.17 1.75 7.69
C LEU A 335 -14.08 0.22 7.62
N LEU A 336 -13.57 -0.43 8.66
CA LEU A 336 -13.46 -1.90 8.72
C LEU A 336 -14.82 -2.59 8.77
N SER A 337 -15.84 -1.92 9.30
CA SER A 337 -17.22 -2.40 9.34
C SER A 337 -17.98 -2.14 8.04
N ALA A 338 -17.46 -1.34 7.13
CA ALA A 338 -18.13 -0.97 5.89
C ALA A 338 -18.43 -2.19 5.00
N PRO A 339 -19.69 -2.42 4.60
CA PRO A 339 -20.05 -3.54 3.73
C PRO A 339 -19.28 -3.56 2.41
N SER A 340 -18.99 -2.37 1.86
CA SER A 340 -18.24 -2.22 0.60
C SER A 340 -16.78 -2.69 0.73
N LEU A 341 -16.12 -2.49 1.88
CA LEU A 341 -14.76 -2.99 2.12
C LEU A 341 -14.78 -4.50 2.37
N ARG A 342 -15.71 -4.99 3.19
CA ARG A 342 -15.85 -6.42 3.49
C ARG A 342 -16.15 -7.24 2.24
N ALA A 343 -16.95 -6.70 1.31
CA ALA A 343 -17.26 -7.35 0.04
C ALA A 343 -16.04 -7.54 -0.89
N LEU A 344 -14.93 -6.83 -0.68
CA LEU A 344 -13.69 -7.03 -1.46
C LEU A 344 -12.97 -8.35 -1.14
N GLY A 345 -13.39 -9.03 -0.08
CA GLY A 345 -12.83 -10.32 0.33
C GLY A 345 -11.75 -10.24 1.42
N PRO A 346 -11.34 -11.41 1.94
CA PRO A 346 -10.49 -11.48 3.13
C PRO A 346 -9.12 -10.84 2.92
N ALA A 347 -8.46 -11.06 1.79
CA ALA A 347 -7.14 -10.50 1.52
C ALA A 347 -7.12 -8.96 1.61
N ALA A 348 -8.13 -8.29 1.03
CA ALA A 348 -8.24 -6.83 1.09
C ALA A 348 -8.60 -6.35 2.49
N TRP A 349 -9.51 -7.03 3.17
CA TRP A 349 -9.97 -6.66 4.50
C TRP A 349 -8.87 -6.83 5.56
N PHE A 350 -8.19 -7.98 5.58
CA PHE A 350 -7.09 -8.23 6.53
C PHE A 350 -5.87 -7.35 6.25
N TRP A 351 -5.62 -7.00 4.98
CA TRP A 351 -4.62 -6.00 4.64
C TRP A 351 -4.94 -4.64 5.27
N CYS A 352 -6.15 -4.15 5.10
CA CYS A 352 -6.56 -2.87 5.70
C CYS A 352 -6.49 -2.93 7.22
N LEU A 353 -6.94 -4.04 7.85
CA LEU A 353 -6.83 -4.23 9.29
C LEU A 353 -5.38 -4.23 9.76
N GLY A 354 -4.53 -5.08 9.19
CA GLY A 354 -3.12 -5.21 9.61
C GLY A 354 -2.33 -3.92 9.42
N TYR A 355 -2.58 -3.21 8.32
CA TYR A 355 -1.90 -1.95 8.03
C TYR A 355 -2.37 -0.81 8.95
N LEU A 356 -3.67 -0.68 9.19
CA LEU A 356 -4.20 0.30 10.15
C LEU A 356 -3.75 0.04 11.57
N LEU A 357 -3.72 -1.23 12.00
CA LEU A 357 -3.16 -1.59 13.31
C LEU A 357 -1.67 -1.23 13.41
N TYR A 358 -0.89 -1.49 12.36
CA TYR A 358 0.51 -1.07 12.30
C TYR A 358 0.68 0.43 12.47
N LEU A 359 -0.11 1.24 11.75
CA LEU A 359 -0.07 2.70 11.88
C LEU A 359 -0.46 3.15 13.29
N LEU A 360 -1.52 2.58 13.87
CA LEU A 360 -1.97 2.95 15.22
C LEU A 360 -0.96 2.56 16.30
N VAL A 361 -0.21 1.48 16.11
CA VAL A 361 0.74 0.98 17.13
C VAL A 361 2.11 1.65 16.99
N PHE A 362 2.65 1.78 15.78
CA PHE A 362 4.05 2.14 15.58
C PHE A 362 4.27 3.53 14.97
N PHE A 363 3.27 4.10 14.33
CA PHE A 363 3.45 5.36 13.64
C PHE A 363 3.23 6.56 14.57
N ASP A 364 4.15 7.55 14.47
CA ASP A 364 3.98 8.86 15.08
C ASP A 364 3.28 9.80 14.09
N PRO A 365 2.02 10.20 14.31
CA PRO A 365 1.23 10.92 13.33
C PRO A 365 1.76 12.33 13.10
N THR A 366 2.40 12.49 11.95
CA THR A 366 2.79 13.76 11.34
C THR A 366 1.97 13.99 10.07
N THR A 367 2.23 15.05 9.31
CA THR A 367 1.56 15.28 8.01
C THR A 367 1.80 14.16 7.00
N SER A 368 2.90 13.38 7.15
CA SER A 368 3.19 12.20 6.34
C SER A 368 2.16 11.05 6.50
N VAL A 369 1.29 11.10 7.53
CA VAL A 369 0.20 10.12 7.67
C VAL A 369 -0.65 10.02 6.42
N LEU A 370 -0.91 11.13 5.74
CA LEU A 370 -1.71 11.15 4.51
C LEU A 370 -1.06 10.32 3.40
N ARG A 371 0.27 10.42 3.23
CA ARG A 371 1.06 9.60 2.31
C ARG A 371 1.05 8.12 2.70
N LEU A 372 1.16 7.85 4.00
CA LEU A 372 1.14 6.49 4.54
C LEU A 372 -0.24 5.80 4.44
N LEU A 373 -1.30 6.51 4.04
CA LEU A 373 -2.59 5.88 3.70
C LEU A 373 -2.65 5.33 2.27
N LEU A 374 -1.70 5.66 1.38
CA LEU A 374 -1.67 5.15 -0.01
C LEU A 374 -1.68 3.62 -0.13
N PRO A 375 -0.98 2.84 0.73
CA PRO A 375 -1.06 1.38 0.70
C PRO A 375 -2.46 0.81 0.98
N LEU A 376 -3.36 1.61 1.54
CA LEU A 376 -4.78 1.24 1.69
C LEU A 376 -5.58 1.40 0.38
N ALA A 377 -4.95 1.22 -0.77
CA ALA A 377 -5.61 1.32 -2.08
C ALA A 377 -6.93 0.54 -2.19
N PRO A 378 -7.15 -0.65 -1.57
CA PRO A 378 -8.47 -1.30 -1.55
C PRO A 378 -9.61 -0.42 -1.04
N VAL A 379 -9.32 0.57 -0.18
CA VAL A 379 -10.31 1.55 0.29
C VAL A 379 -10.88 2.38 -0.87
N GLY A 380 -10.07 2.68 -1.90
CA GLY A 380 -10.54 3.36 -3.11
C GLY A 380 -11.63 2.55 -3.85
N TRP A 381 -11.48 1.23 -3.91
CA TRP A 381 -12.51 0.33 -4.47
C TRP A 381 -13.76 0.30 -3.58
N ALA A 382 -13.59 0.22 -2.26
CA ALA A 382 -14.70 0.29 -1.33
C ALA A 382 -15.47 1.62 -1.43
N LEU A 383 -14.77 2.75 -1.57
CA LEU A 383 -15.37 4.08 -1.78
C LEU A 383 -16.09 4.17 -3.12
N ALA A 384 -15.51 3.65 -4.21
CA ALA A 384 -16.15 3.63 -5.52
C ALA A 384 -17.46 2.81 -5.53
N VAL A 385 -17.50 1.70 -4.77
CA VAL A 385 -18.72 0.91 -4.55
C VAL A 385 -19.72 1.70 -3.71
N ALA A 386 -19.32 2.22 -2.56
CA ALA A 386 -20.18 2.93 -1.61
C ALA A 386 -20.80 4.21 -2.22
N ALA A 387 -20.06 4.92 -3.06
CA ALA A 387 -20.54 6.12 -3.74
C ALA A 387 -21.76 5.84 -4.62
N GLY A 388 -21.83 4.67 -5.26
CA GLY A 388 -22.98 4.18 -6.04
C GLY A 388 -23.29 4.97 -7.31
N THR A 389 -23.25 6.32 -7.26
CA THR A 389 -23.61 7.22 -8.36
C THR A 389 -22.42 7.94 -8.96
N THR A 390 -22.50 8.28 -10.25
CA THR A 390 -21.46 9.07 -10.94
C THR A 390 -21.23 10.43 -10.28
N ARG A 391 -22.30 11.11 -9.83
CA ARG A 391 -22.19 12.42 -9.16
C ARG A 391 -21.35 12.35 -7.88
N ARG A 392 -21.60 11.34 -7.03
CA ARG A 392 -20.81 11.16 -5.79
C ARG A 392 -19.36 10.79 -6.08
N ARG A 393 -19.11 9.96 -7.09
CA ARG A 393 -17.76 9.60 -7.54
C ARG A 393 -16.99 10.81 -8.08
N LEU A 394 -17.64 11.68 -8.85
CA LEU A 394 -17.05 12.94 -9.31
C LEU A 394 -16.76 13.90 -8.15
N ALA A 395 -17.63 13.98 -7.14
CA ALA A 395 -17.39 14.79 -5.95
C ALA A 395 -16.16 14.27 -5.16
N LEU A 396 -16.03 12.95 -4.99
CA LEU A 396 -14.85 12.34 -4.36
C LEU A 396 -13.58 12.59 -5.17
N LEU A 397 -13.65 12.48 -6.49
CA LEU A 397 -12.52 12.76 -7.38
C LEU A 397 -12.08 14.23 -7.26
N ALA A 398 -13.03 15.16 -7.31
CA ALA A 398 -12.76 16.59 -7.14
C ALA A 398 -12.15 16.90 -5.76
N ALA A 399 -12.68 16.28 -4.70
CA ALA A 399 -12.11 16.40 -3.36
C ALA A 399 -10.68 15.84 -3.28
N GLY A 400 -10.40 14.72 -3.94
CA GLY A 400 -9.05 14.14 -4.02
C GLY A 400 -8.07 15.08 -4.73
N VAL A 401 -8.44 15.61 -5.90
CA VAL A 401 -7.62 16.58 -6.66
C VAL A 401 -7.40 17.88 -5.87
N ALA A 402 -8.46 18.42 -5.24
CA ALA A 402 -8.32 19.60 -4.37
C ALA A 402 -7.40 19.32 -3.16
N GLY A 403 -7.54 18.14 -2.55
CA GLY A 403 -6.64 17.69 -1.50
C GLY A 403 -5.19 17.57 -1.97
N GLN A 404 -4.97 17.13 -3.23
CA GLN A 404 -3.64 17.03 -3.81
C GLN A 404 -3.01 18.41 -4.05
N LEU A 405 -3.79 19.39 -4.54
CA LEU A 405 -3.35 20.77 -4.66
C LEU A 405 -2.91 21.33 -3.31
N LEU A 406 -3.75 21.15 -2.27
CA LEU A 406 -3.42 21.58 -0.92
C LEU A 406 -2.17 20.90 -0.37
N TRP A 407 -2.05 19.56 -0.57
CA TRP A 407 -0.92 18.79 -0.05
C TRP A 407 0.39 19.19 -0.73
N VAL A 408 0.40 19.39 -2.05
CA VAL A 408 1.59 19.85 -2.78
C VAL A 408 1.98 21.24 -2.32
N SER A 409 1.06 22.21 -2.31
CA SER A 409 1.38 23.60 -1.97
C SER A 409 1.79 23.80 -0.51
N TRP A 410 1.24 23.02 0.43
CA TRP A 410 1.47 23.24 1.86
C TRP A 410 2.47 22.29 2.50
N VAL A 411 2.71 21.16 1.92
CA VAL A 411 3.60 20.14 2.49
C VAL A 411 4.81 19.91 1.59
N TRP A 412 4.60 19.69 0.30
CA TRP A 412 5.69 19.38 -0.62
C TRP A 412 6.55 20.60 -0.95
N ASP A 413 5.93 21.73 -1.31
CA ASP A 413 6.63 22.92 -1.83
C ASP A 413 7.11 23.89 -0.75
N LEU A 414 6.54 23.86 0.45
CA LEU A 414 6.96 24.78 1.54
C LEU A 414 8.40 24.61 1.98
N GLY A 415 9.02 23.43 1.74
CA GLY A 415 10.44 23.22 2.04
C GLY A 415 10.85 23.47 3.50
N SER A 416 9.88 23.77 4.38
CA SER A 416 10.16 23.98 5.80
C SER A 416 10.42 22.64 6.47
N VAL A 417 11.67 22.33 6.73
CA VAL A 417 12.10 21.14 7.47
C VAL A 417 11.71 21.31 8.95
N SER A 418 10.41 21.24 9.22
CA SER A 418 9.88 21.10 10.55
C SER A 418 9.51 19.64 10.78
N VAL A 419 9.82 19.08 11.94
CA VAL A 419 9.50 17.68 12.31
C VAL A 419 8.00 17.37 12.17
N HIS A 420 7.15 18.37 12.13
CA HIS A 420 5.69 18.23 12.05
C HIS A 420 5.12 18.37 10.62
N TRP A 421 5.86 18.98 9.70
CA TRP A 421 5.42 19.30 8.33
C TRP A 421 6.32 18.58 7.32
N VAL A 422 6.15 17.26 7.21
CA VAL A 422 6.88 16.40 6.28
C VAL A 422 5.88 15.66 5.37
N PRO A 423 6.17 15.51 4.07
CA PRO A 423 5.31 14.82 3.13
C PRO A 423 5.21 13.32 3.38
#